data_1574274dd752c6233cbc3749ac450bb5
#
_entry.id   1574274dd752c6233cbc3749ac450bb5
#
_cell.length_a   1.000
_cell.length_b   1.000
_cell.length_c   1.000
_cell.angle_alpha   90.00
_cell.angle_beta   90.00
_cell.angle_gamma   90.00
#
_symmetry.space_group_name_H-M   'P 1'
#
loop_
_entity.id
_entity.type
_entity.pdbx_description
1 polymer ?
#
loop_
_entity_poly.entity_id
_entity_poly.type
_entity_poly.pdbx_seq_one_letter_code
_entity_poly.pdbx_strand_id
1 'polypeptide(L)'
;MIEWLGSALLSVFVWPGAISGALLAWFFMWLARKFSARLQGRFGPPFYQPFFDFVKLLGKKTLVPEGVSPALFFGLPVSAVIAMVFALALLPLPGNQSISFAGDLILLVYLMEMPALCTVIAGFSSRSLYGQVSSSREAVLLLGYNLPFLASVVALAVQANSFRLTDLANQPWTPVHIAAALAFLIAVPARLRTNPFSIPNAEQEIVGGAMTEFNGTPLALFELAHGLELVALVGLFNVLFIPVIANHWLALLVYLLVSAVLVILISVVATATARVQLSRALRFYWGWGAAAAVLAF
;
A
#
# COMPACT_ATOMS: atom_id res chain seq x y z
N MET A 1 -3.77 -11.80 30.33
CA MET A 1 -2.69 -12.25 29.45
C MET A 1 -3.22 -13.18 28.33
N ILE A 2 -3.98 -14.24 28.65
CA ILE A 2 -4.55 -15.19 27.64
C ILE A 2 -5.55 -14.47 26.72
N GLU A 3 -6.43 -13.63 27.22
CA GLU A 3 -7.41 -12.88 26.42
C GLU A 3 -6.73 -11.87 25.47
N TRP A 4 -5.67 -11.20 25.95
CA TRP A 4 -4.89 -10.30 25.11
C TRP A 4 -4.17 -11.04 23.98
N LEU A 5 -3.56 -12.20 24.28
CA LEU A 5 -2.96 -13.06 23.25
C LEU A 5 -4.00 -13.54 22.23
N GLY A 6 -5.19 -13.90 22.70
CA GLY A 6 -6.30 -14.30 21.82
C GLY A 6 -6.74 -13.18 20.88
N SER A 7 -6.93 -11.97 21.40
CA SER A 7 -7.31 -10.81 20.57
C SER A 7 -6.20 -10.42 19.59
N ALA A 8 -4.94 -10.45 19.99
CA ALA A 8 -3.81 -10.18 19.11
C ALA A 8 -3.71 -11.20 17.97
N LEU A 9 -3.87 -12.49 18.25
CA LEU A 9 -3.89 -13.54 17.22
C LEU A 9 -5.08 -13.35 16.26
N LEU A 10 -6.27 -13.04 16.77
CA LEU A 10 -7.42 -12.73 15.92
C LEU A 10 -7.15 -11.52 15.03
N SER A 11 -6.51 -10.46 15.54
CA SER A 11 -6.16 -9.28 14.76
C SER A 11 -5.14 -9.59 13.65
N VAL A 12 -4.17 -10.46 13.90
CA VAL A 12 -3.15 -10.82 12.90
C VAL A 12 -3.69 -11.80 11.86
N PHE A 13 -4.44 -12.83 12.27
CA PHE A 13 -4.84 -13.89 11.35
C PHE A 13 -6.21 -13.70 10.71
N VAL A 14 -7.16 -13.09 11.43
CA VAL A 14 -8.56 -13.01 10.97
C VAL A 14 -8.90 -11.58 10.55
N TRP A 15 -9.06 -10.65 11.47
CA TRP A 15 -9.48 -9.28 11.19
C TRP A 15 -8.65 -8.25 11.99
N PRO A 16 -8.07 -7.26 11.32
CA PRO A 16 -8.03 -6.95 9.87
C PRO A 16 -6.86 -7.61 9.12
N GLY A 17 -6.17 -8.55 9.73
CA GLY A 17 -4.90 -9.14 9.29
C GLY A 17 -4.97 -10.01 8.03
N ALA A 18 -4.43 -11.25 8.11
CA ALA A 18 -4.12 -12.04 6.92
C ALA A 18 -5.36 -12.39 6.07
N ILE A 19 -6.41 -12.98 6.67
CA ILE A 19 -7.56 -13.50 5.90
C ILE A 19 -8.40 -12.37 5.33
N SER A 20 -8.88 -11.48 6.19
CA SER A 20 -9.73 -10.37 5.73
C SER A 20 -8.95 -9.36 4.90
N GLY A 21 -7.68 -9.11 5.23
CA GLY A 21 -6.78 -8.29 4.43
C GLY A 21 -6.64 -8.83 3.01
N ALA A 22 -6.42 -10.15 2.84
CA ALA A 22 -6.36 -10.76 1.51
C ALA A 22 -7.70 -10.65 0.74
N LEU A 23 -8.83 -10.91 1.41
CA LEU A 23 -10.15 -10.77 0.79
C LEU A 23 -10.42 -9.34 0.33
N LEU A 24 -10.12 -8.34 1.18
CA LEU A 24 -10.25 -6.93 0.84
C LEU A 24 -9.27 -6.52 -0.27
N ALA A 25 -8.04 -7.03 -0.25
CA ALA A 25 -7.06 -6.79 -1.29
C ALA A 25 -7.56 -7.26 -2.65
N TRP A 26 -8.07 -8.49 -2.75
CA TRP A 26 -8.64 -9.02 -4.00
C TRP A 26 -9.88 -8.23 -4.44
N PHE A 27 -10.74 -7.82 -3.51
CA PHE A 27 -11.90 -6.99 -3.81
C PHE A 27 -11.49 -5.62 -4.36
N PHE A 28 -10.56 -4.92 -3.71
CA PHE A 28 -10.11 -3.60 -4.16
C PHE A 28 -9.29 -3.66 -5.46
N MET A 29 -8.46 -4.69 -5.64
CA MET A 29 -7.77 -4.93 -6.92
C MET A 29 -8.75 -5.19 -8.06
N TRP A 30 -9.81 -5.99 -7.82
CA TRP A 30 -10.88 -6.17 -8.79
C TRP A 30 -11.60 -4.86 -9.10
N LEU A 31 -11.96 -4.09 -8.07
CA LEU A 31 -12.65 -2.81 -8.19
C LEU A 31 -11.83 -1.84 -9.07
N ALA A 32 -10.54 -1.70 -8.79
CA ALA A 32 -9.61 -0.88 -9.56
C ALA A 32 -9.56 -1.30 -11.04
N ARG A 33 -9.35 -2.60 -11.30
CA ARG A 33 -9.31 -3.15 -12.67
C ARG A 33 -10.65 -2.98 -13.39
N LYS A 34 -11.78 -3.14 -12.68
CA LYS A 34 -13.13 -3.00 -13.25
C LYS A 34 -13.42 -1.57 -13.66
N PHE A 35 -13.12 -0.61 -12.78
CA PHE A 35 -13.33 0.81 -13.05
C PHE A 35 -12.42 1.31 -14.18
N SER A 36 -11.13 0.99 -14.14
CA SER A 36 -10.20 1.33 -15.22
C SER A 36 -10.67 0.78 -16.58
N ALA A 37 -11.15 -0.46 -16.63
CA ALA A 37 -11.68 -1.05 -17.86
C ALA A 37 -12.95 -0.30 -18.35
N ARG A 38 -13.85 0.08 -17.45
CA ARG A 38 -15.07 0.83 -17.79
C ARG A 38 -14.75 2.21 -18.33
N LEU A 39 -13.82 2.93 -17.71
CA LEU A 39 -13.36 4.23 -18.20
C LEU A 39 -12.72 4.16 -19.60
N GLN A 40 -12.13 2.99 -19.93
CA GLN A 40 -11.56 2.73 -21.26
C GLN A 40 -12.56 2.12 -22.25
N GLY A 41 -13.85 2.07 -21.95
CA GLY A 41 -14.87 1.47 -22.81
C GLY A 41 -14.84 -0.06 -22.90
N ARG A 42 -14.14 -0.76 -21.96
CA ARG A 42 -14.01 -2.21 -21.91
C ARG A 42 -14.87 -2.83 -20.80
N PHE A 43 -15.21 -4.11 -20.89
CA PHE A 43 -16.07 -4.79 -19.88
C PHE A 43 -15.38 -5.05 -18.54
N GLY A 44 -14.06 -5.19 -18.52
CA GLY A 44 -13.28 -5.50 -17.33
C GLY A 44 -13.46 -6.94 -16.81
N PRO A 45 -12.59 -7.37 -15.86
CA PRO A 45 -12.57 -8.74 -15.36
C PRO A 45 -13.79 -9.07 -14.47
N PRO A 46 -14.10 -10.38 -14.32
CA PRO A 46 -15.06 -10.84 -13.34
C PRO A 46 -14.51 -10.66 -11.92
N PHE A 47 -15.40 -10.61 -10.94
CA PHE A 47 -15.10 -10.34 -9.52
C PHE A 47 -14.06 -11.29 -8.90
N TYR A 48 -14.10 -12.57 -9.26
CA TYR A 48 -13.21 -13.60 -8.71
C TYR A 48 -11.82 -13.67 -9.37
N GLN A 49 -11.56 -12.86 -10.39
CA GLN A 49 -10.31 -12.94 -11.17
C GLN A 49 -9.03 -12.78 -10.34
N PRO A 50 -8.90 -11.79 -9.43
CA PRO A 50 -7.68 -11.63 -8.64
C PRO A 50 -7.37 -12.84 -7.76
N PHE A 51 -8.39 -13.48 -7.21
CA PHE A 51 -8.24 -14.70 -6.43
C PHE A 51 -7.74 -15.87 -7.28
N PHE A 52 -8.31 -16.08 -8.46
CA PHE A 52 -7.86 -17.16 -9.36
C PHE A 52 -6.47 -16.88 -9.93
N ASP A 53 -6.11 -15.61 -10.20
CA ASP A 53 -4.75 -15.23 -10.59
C ASP A 53 -3.74 -15.65 -9.51
N PHE A 54 -4.06 -15.40 -8.24
CA PHE A 54 -3.23 -15.81 -7.10
C PHE A 54 -3.10 -17.34 -7.00
N VAL A 55 -4.22 -18.07 -7.03
CA VAL A 55 -4.22 -19.55 -6.95
C VAL A 55 -3.47 -20.17 -8.13
N LYS A 56 -3.65 -19.63 -9.35
CA LYS A 56 -2.92 -20.06 -10.53
C LYS A 56 -1.41 -19.90 -10.36
N LEU A 57 -0.95 -18.79 -9.79
CA LEU A 57 0.48 -18.57 -9.54
C LEU A 57 1.02 -19.55 -8.50
N LEU A 58 0.26 -19.86 -7.44
CA LEU A 58 0.66 -20.87 -6.45
C LEU A 58 0.83 -22.26 -7.06
N GLY A 59 0.01 -22.62 -8.06
CA GLY A 59 0.09 -23.91 -8.75
C GLY A 59 1.18 -23.99 -9.83
N LYS A 60 1.84 -22.86 -10.18
CA LYS A 60 2.92 -22.87 -11.17
C LYS A 60 4.24 -23.34 -10.57
N LYS A 61 5.02 -24.11 -11.34
CA LYS A 61 6.39 -24.47 -11.00
C LYS A 61 7.23 -23.20 -10.82
N THR A 62 7.86 -23.05 -9.68
CA THR A 62 8.80 -21.96 -9.41
C THR A 62 10.17 -22.29 -9.98
N LEU A 63 10.71 -21.40 -10.79
CA LEU A 63 12.05 -21.49 -11.38
C LEU A 63 12.88 -20.37 -10.75
N VAL A 64 13.96 -20.74 -10.08
CA VAL A 64 14.93 -19.77 -9.53
C VAL A 64 15.99 -19.51 -10.61
N PRO A 65 16.24 -18.24 -11.00
CA PRO A 65 17.26 -17.91 -11.98
C PRO A 65 18.66 -18.31 -11.48
N GLU A 66 19.54 -18.66 -12.42
CA GLU A 66 20.92 -19.05 -12.10
C GLU A 66 21.68 -17.93 -11.40
N GLY A 67 22.38 -18.28 -10.32
CA GLY A 67 23.20 -17.34 -9.53
C GLY A 67 22.41 -16.40 -8.61
N VAL A 68 21.08 -16.55 -8.50
CA VAL A 68 20.24 -15.85 -7.51
C VAL A 68 20.19 -16.67 -6.23
N SER A 69 20.33 -15.99 -5.07
CA SER A 69 20.18 -16.67 -3.77
C SER A 69 18.72 -17.11 -3.56
N PRO A 70 18.46 -18.41 -3.35
CA PRO A 70 17.11 -18.90 -3.07
C PRO A 70 16.50 -18.28 -1.80
N ALA A 71 17.33 -18.00 -0.79
CA ALA A 71 16.89 -17.38 0.45
C ALA A 71 16.31 -15.97 0.22
N LEU A 72 16.92 -15.15 -0.63
CA LEU A 72 16.39 -13.84 -1.00
C LEU A 72 15.17 -13.98 -1.93
N PHE A 73 15.21 -14.92 -2.87
CA PHE A 73 14.14 -15.12 -3.84
C PHE A 73 12.80 -15.50 -3.19
N PHE A 74 12.82 -16.31 -2.13
CA PHE A 74 11.64 -16.68 -1.37
C PHE A 74 11.42 -15.78 -0.14
N GLY A 75 12.49 -15.33 0.52
CA GLY A 75 12.41 -14.58 1.77
C GLY A 75 11.84 -13.18 1.60
N LEU A 76 12.20 -12.47 0.52
CA LEU A 76 11.74 -11.10 0.29
C LEU A 76 10.22 -11.00 0.12
N PRO A 77 9.54 -11.79 -0.75
CA PRO A 77 8.09 -11.72 -0.84
C PRO A 77 7.38 -12.16 0.44
N VAL A 78 7.91 -13.16 1.15
CA VAL A 78 7.36 -13.57 2.44
C VAL A 78 7.45 -12.45 3.48
N SER A 79 8.61 -11.79 3.59
CA SER A 79 8.79 -10.67 4.52
C SER A 79 7.89 -9.47 4.19
N ALA A 80 7.65 -9.19 2.91
CA ALA A 80 6.71 -8.15 2.47
C ALA A 80 5.27 -8.45 2.90
N VAL A 81 4.80 -9.70 2.72
CA VAL A 81 3.46 -10.12 3.17
C VAL A 81 3.34 -10.05 4.69
N ILE A 82 4.32 -10.59 5.43
CA ILE A 82 4.33 -10.56 6.89
C ILE A 82 4.26 -9.12 7.40
N ALA A 83 5.08 -8.22 6.85
CA ALA A 83 5.07 -6.81 7.23
C ALA A 83 3.70 -6.16 7.02
N MET A 84 3.03 -6.44 5.89
CA MET A 84 1.70 -5.89 5.61
C MET A 84 0.61 -6.47 6.49
N VAL A 85 0.67 -7.75 6.83
CA VAL A 85 -0.27 -8.37 7.79
C VAL A 85 -0.14 -7.73 9.17
N PHE A 86 1.09 -7.50 9.66
CA PHE A 86 1.30 -6.79 10.92
C PHE A 86 0.89 -5.31 10.84
N ALA A 87 1.14 -4.64 9.72
CA ALA A 87 0.68 -3.27 9.50
C ALA A 87 -0.86 -3.17 9.61
N LEU A 88 -1.59 -4.10 8.99
CA LEU A 88 -3.05 -4.15 9.09
C LEU A 88 -3.52 -4.44 10.52
N ALA A 89 -2.85 -5.34 11.25
CA ALA A 89 -3.20 -5.66 12.63
C ALA A 89 -3.02 -4.48 13.59
N LEU A 90 -2.08 -3.55 13.31
CA LEU A 90 -1.87 -2.33 14.08
C LEU A 90 -2.93 -1.25 13.83
N LEU A 91 -3.61 -1.27 12.67
CA LEU A 91 -4.61 -0.27 12.35
C LEU A 91 -5.86 -0.41 13.22
N PRO A 92 -6.32 0.66 13.90
CA PRO A 92 -7.56 0.68 14.68
C PRO A 92 -8.79 0.75 13.76
N LEU A 93 -8.97 -0.28 12.93
CA LEU A 93 -10.12 -0.41 12.03
C LEU A 93 -11.38 -0.82 12.82
N PRO A 94 -12.60 -0.55 12.30
CA PRO A 94 -13.83 -0.91 12.99
C PRO A 94 -13.86 -2.40 13.36
N GLY A 95 -14.07 -2.69 14.66
CA GLY A 95 -14.06 -4.06 15.20
C GLY A 95 -12.69 -4.66 15.49
N ASN A 96 -11.61 -3.94 15.25
CA ASN A 96 -10.28 -4.33 15.69
C ASN A 96 -10.00 -3.76 17.08
N GLN A 97 -9.72 -4.64 18.04
CA GLN A 97 -9.09 -4.25 19.29
C GLN A 97 -7.59 -4.08 19.03
N SER A 98 -7.22 -2.93 18.46
CA SER A 98 -5.86 -2.68 18.00
C SER A 98 -4.81 -2.93 19.09
N ILE A 99 -3.67 -3.47 18.69
CA ILE A 99 -2.48 -3.59 19.54
C ILE A 99 -1.89 -2.17 19.65
N SER A 100 -2.47 -1.33 20.51
CA SER A 100 -2.04 0.05 20.67
C SER A 100 -0.95 0.17 21.72
N PHE A 101 0.15 0.86 21.37
CA PHE A 101 1.24 1.20 22.28
C PHE A 101 1.86 2.56 21.87
N ALA A 102 2.66 3.14 22.78
CA ALA A 102 3.35 4.39 22.47
C ALA A 102 4.35 4.14 21.32
N GLY A 103 4.08 4.73 20.14
CA GLY A 103 4.93 4.58 18.95
C GLY A 103 4.45 3.57 17.91
N ASP A 104 3.23 3.05 18.02
CA ASP A 104 2.63 2.16 17.03
C ASP A 104 2.55 2.79 15.63
N LEU A 105 2.36 4.12 15.53
CA LEU A 105 2.43 4.88 14.30
C LEU A 105 3.81 4.75 13.62
N ILE A 106 4.89 4.85 14.39
CA ILE A 106 6.26 4.74 13.86
C ILE A 106 6.48 3.35 13.31
N LEU A 107 6.10 2.32 14.08
CA LEU A 107 6.20 0.94 13.62
C LEU A 107 5.37 0.70 12.36
N LEU A 108 4.14 1.22 12.30
CA LEU A 108 3.27 1.11 11.13
C LEU A 108 3.92 1.69 9.88
N VAL A 109 4.50 2.90 9.97
CA VAL A 109 5.19 3.54 8.83
C VAL A 109 6.33 2.66 8.34
N TYR A 110 7.17 2.13 9.22
CA TYR A 110 8.26 1.23 8.82
C TYR A 110 7.76 -0.06 8.18
N LEU A 111 6.71 -0.67 8.72
CA LEU A 111 6.11 -1.87 8.12
C LEU A 111 5.53 -1.59 6.73
N MET A 112 4.93 -0.43 6.53
CA MET A 112 4.39 -0.03 5.23
C MET A 112 5.47 0.27 4.18
N GLU A 113 6.72 0.54 4.56
CA GLU A 113 7.84 0.69 3.63
C GLU A 113 8.42 -0.66 3.16
N MET A 114 8.17 -1.74 3.89
CA MET A 114 8.76 -3.05 3.62
C MET A 114 8.48 -3.60 2.22
N PRO A 115 7.27 -3.50 1.63
CA PRO A 115 7.02 -4.00 0.27
C PRO A 115 7.88 -3.31 -0.79
N ALA A 116 8.05 -1.99 -0.69
CA ALA A 116 8.88 -1.22 -1.61
C ALA A 116 10.37 -1.60 -1.46
N LEU A 117 10.87 -1.69 -0.22
CA LEU A 117 12.24 -2.12 0.06
C LEU A 117 12.49 -3.56 -0.43
N CYS A 118 11.58 -4.49 -0.17
CA CYS A 118 11.68 -5.86 -0.66
C CYS A 118 11.71 -5.92 -2.19
N THR A 119 10.90 -5.10 -2.87
CA THR A 119 10.90 -5.00 -4.33
C THR A 119 12.23 -4.46 -4.86
N VAL A 120 12.79 -3.43 -4.22
CA VAL A 120 14.10 -2.86 -4.58
C VAL A 120 15.21 -3.91 -4.42
N ILE A 121 15.26 -4.60 -3.28
CA ILE A 121 16.26 -5.65 -3.03
C ILE A 121 16.07 -6.82 -4.00
N ALA A 122 14.82 -7.21 -4.28
CA ALA A 122 14.48 -8.28 -5.20
C ALA A 122 15.03 -8.03 -6.62
N GLY A 123 14.84 -6.82 -7.16
CA GLY A 123 15.34 -6.49 -8.49
C GLY A 123 16.88 -6.40 -8.54
N PHE A 124 17.54 -5.89 -7.50
CA PHE A 124 19.01 -5.92 -7.45
C PHE A 124 19.56 -7.35 -7.30
N SER A 125 18.88 -8.22 -6.55
CA SER A 125 19.28 -9.61 -6.35
C SER A 125 19.03 -10.52 -7.54
N SER A 126 18.10 -10.14 -8.44
CA SER A 126 17.70 -10.95 -9.61
C SER A 126 18.76 -11.06 -10.69
N ARG A 127 19.84 -10.28 -10.64
CA ARG A 127 20.90 -10.17 -11.66
C ARG A 127 20.42 -9.79 -13.06
N SER A 128 19.15 -9.43 -13.21
CA SER A 128 18.57 -8.94 -14.45
C SER A 128 18.85 -7.45 -14.64
N LEU A 129 19.24 -7.04 -15.84
CA LEU A 129 19.42 -5.61 -16.17
C LEU A 129 18.11 -4.84 -15.98
N TYR A 130 16.99 -5.42 -16.39
CA TYR A 130 15.66 -4.80 -16.23
C TYR A 130 15.27 -4.67 -14.76
N GLY A 131 15.56 -5.71 -13.96
CA GLY A 131 15.35 -5.69 -12.51
C GLY A 131 16.16 -4.60 -11.82
N GLN A 132 17.45 -4.45 -12.15
CA GLN A 132 18.32 -3.43 -11.56
C GLN A 132 17.90 -2.01 -11.94
N VAL A 133 17.52 -1.76 -13.21
CA VAL A 133 17.01 -0.45 -13.65
C VAL A 133 15.69 -0.12 -12.96
N SER A 134 14.78 -1.08 -12.85
CA SER A 134 13.53 -0.91 -12.11
C SER A 134 13.76 -0.56 -10.64
N SER A 135 14.62 -1.32 -9.98
CA SER A 135 14.96 -1.13 -8.56
C SER A 135 15.60 0.23 -8.27
N SER A 136 16.51 0.68 -9.14
CA SER A 136 17.08 2.03 -8.99
C SER A 136 16.02 3.12 -9.19
N ARG A 137 15.08 2.95 -10.13
CA ARG A 137 13.96 3.90 -10.32
C ARG A 137 13.02 3.90 -9.11
N GLU A 138 12.70 2.71 -8.54
CA GLU A 138 11.88 2.59 -7.34
C GLU A 138 12.54 3.24 -6.14
N ALA A 139 13.83 2.98 -5.89
CA ALA A 139 14.58 3.57 -4.78
C ALA A 139 14.58 5.11 -4.84
N VAL A 140 14.74 5.68 -6.02
CA VAL A 140 14.72 7.14 -6.22
C VAL A 140 13.30 7.70 -6.05
N LEU A 141 12.27 7.02 -6.58
CA LEU A 141 10.88 7.43 -6.45
C LEU A 141 10.40 7.38 -4.99
N LEU A 142 10.86 6.36 -4.22
CA LEU A 142 10.61 6.20 -2.80
C LEU A 142 11.04 7.44 -2.00
N LEU A 143 12.21 8.00 -2.28
CA LEU A 143 12.67 9.25 -1.67
C LEU A 143 11.75 10.44 -2.03
N GLY A 144 11.13 10.42 -3.20
CA GLY A 144 10.21 11.46 -3.64
C GLY A 144 8.89 11.43 -2.88
N TYR A 145 8.14 10.33 -2.95
CA TYR A 145 6.79 10.26 -2.39
C TYR A 145 6.76 10.12 -0.87
N ASN A 146 7.84 9.67 -0.23
CA ASN A 146 7.90 9.61 1.22
C ASN A 146 7.90 10.98 1.88
N LEU A 147 8.38 12.04 1.21
CA LEU A 147 8.35 13.37 1.76
C LEU A 147 6.91 13.83 2.10
N PRO A 148 5.95 13.92 1.15
CA PRO A 148 4.57 14.31 1.48
C PRO A 148 3.84 13.26 2.32
N PHE A 149 4.12 11.97 2.17
CA PHE A 149 3.51 10.92 2.98
C PHE A 149 3.87 11.07 4.46
N LEU A 150 5.16 11.11 4.78
CA LEU A 150 5.64 11.26 6.17
C LEU A 150 5.21 12.60 6.76
N ALA A 151 5.29 13.69 5.98
CA ALA A 151 4.86 15.00 6.45
C ALA A 151 3.38 15.00 6.83
N SER A 152 2.50 14.37 6.05
CA SER A 152 1.08 14.27 6.38
C SER A 152 0.83 13.55 7.70
N VAL A 153 1.52 12.43 7.91
CA VAL A 153 1.39 11.61 9.12
C VAL A 153 1.98 12.32 10.34
N VAL A 154 3.16 12.94 10.19
CA VAL A 154 3.85 13.66 11.27
C VAL A 154 3.08 14.92 11.67
N ALA A 155 2.51 15.66 10.73
CA ALA A 155 1.70 16.84 11.04
C ALA A 155 0.52 16.50 11.97
N LEU A 156 -0.17 15.38 11.69
CA LEU A 156 -1.25 14.91 12.56
C LEU A 156 -0.74 14.40 13.93
N ALA A 157 0.42 13.75 13.96
CA ALA A 157 1.04 13.31 15.20
C ALA A 157 1.47 14.48 16.09
N VAL A 158 2.01 15.55 15.50
CA VAL A 158 2.34 16.79 16.22
C VAL A 158 1.08 17.46 16.75
N GLN A 159 0.01 17.54 15.97
CA GLN A 159 -1.26 18.10 16.41
C GLN A 159 -1.87 17.28 17.56
N ALA A 160 -1.81 15.94 17.49
CA ALA A 160 -2.28 15.04 18.52
C ALA A 160 -1.37 15.02 19.77
N ASN A 161 -0.15 15.54 19.65
CA ASN A 161 0.92 15.39 20.65
C ASN A 161 1.11 13.94 21.09
N SER A 162 0.94 13.00 20.17
CA SER A 162 1.00 11.55 20.41
C SER A 162 1.43 10.79 19.16
N PHE A 163 2.15 9.67 19.35
CA PHE A 163 2.48 8.71 18.30
C PHE A 163 1.62 7.45 18.39
N ARG A 164 0.46 7.51 19.06
CA ARG A 164 -0.51 6.42 19.09
C ARG A 164 -1.56 6.62 18.01
N LEU A 165 -1.80 5.60 17.21
CA LEU A 165 -2.82 5.60 16.16
C LEU A 165 -4.24 5.86 16.69
N THR A 166 -4.55 5.36 17.88
CA THR A 166 -5.85 5.60 18.53
C THR A 166 -6.07 7.05 18.90
N ASP A 167 -5.03 7.78 19.29
CA ASP A 167 -5.11 9.20 19.65
C ASP A 167 -5.28 10.05 18.38
N LEU A 168 -4.60 9.66 17.28
CA LEU A 168 -4.75 10.31 15.98
C LEU A 168 -6.17 10.13 15.41
N ALA A 169 -6.73 8.92 15.54
CA ALA A 169 -8.08 8.62 15.07
C ALA A 169 -9.19 9.45 15.75
N ASN A 170 -8.95 9.90 16.97
CA ASN A 170 -9.91 10.65 17.77
C ASN A 170 -9.75 12.18 17.67
N GLN A 171 -8.91 12.68 16.76
CA GLN A 171 -8.67 14.12 16.61
C GLN A 171 -9.86 14.85 15.97
N PRO A 172 -10.19 16.07 16.45
CA PRO A 172 -11.17 16.92 15.79
C PRO A 172 -10.64 17.41 14.44
N TRP A 173 -11.53 17.57 13.48
CA TRP A 173 -11.18 18.11 12.17
C TRP A 173 -10.71 19.56 12.26
N THR A 174 -9.55 19.84 11.69
CA THR A 174 -8.92 21.15 11.62
C THR A 174 -8.46 21.41 10.18
N PRO A 175 -8.11 22.64 9.80
CA PRO A 175 -7.49 22.93 8.49
C PRO A 175 -6.24 22.08 8.20
N VAL A 176 -5.48 21.73 9.23
CA VAL A 176 -4.32 20.83 9.15
C VAL A 176 -4.70 19.46 8.59
N HIS A 177 -5.85 18.90 8.98
CA HIS A 177 -6.34 17.61 8.44
C HIS A 177 -6.56 17.67 6.92
N ILE A 178 -7.08 18.79 6.39
CA ILE A 178 -7.31 18.94 4.95
C ILE A 178 -5.97 18.98 4.21
N ALA A 179 -5.02 19.76 4.71
CA ALA A 179 -3.69 19.85 4.09
C ALA A 179 -2.93 18.51 4.17
N ALA A 180 -2.99 17.84 5.31
CA ALA A 180 -2.41 16.51 5.51
C ALA A 180 -3.07 15.46 4.59
N ALA A 181 -4.41 15.49 4.43
CA ALA A 181 -5.12 14.59 3.51
C ALA A 181 -4.70 14.81 2.06
N LEU A 182 -4.52 16.06 1.62
CA LEU A 182 -4.02 16.37 0.29
C LEU A 182 -2.59 15.87 0.08
N ALA A 183 -1.69 16.10 1.07
CA ALA A 183 -0.32 15.59 1.01
C ALA A 183 -0.27 14.06 0.95
N PHE A 184 -1.11 13.39 1.74
CA PHE A 184 -1.27 11.93 1.72
C PHE A 184 -1.72 11.44 0.35
N LEU A 185 -2.82 12.00 -0.19
CA LEU A 185 -3.38 11.60 -1.48
C LEU A 185 -2.43 11.83 -2.66
N ILE A 186 -1.59 12.86 -2.61
CA ILE A 186 -0.53 13.11 -3.60
C ILE A 186 0.50 11.97 -3.59
N ALA A 187 0.83 11.42 -2.43
CA ALA A 187 1.82 10.35 -2.30
C ALA A 187 1.30 8.97 -2.77
N VAL A 188 0.01 8.69 -2.59
CA VAL A 188 -0.60 7.35 -2.81
C VAL A 188 -0.35 6.78 -4.21
N PRO A 189 -0.52 7.50 -5.34
CA PRO A 189 -0.33 6.92 -6.67
C PRO A 189 1.10 6.42 -6.92
N ALA A 190 2.12 7.12 -6.43
CA ALA A 190 3.50 6.69 -6.58
C ALA A 190 3.80 5.48 -5.67
N ARG A 191 3.30 5.51 -4.45
CA ARG A 191 3.47 4.41 -3.49
C ARG A 191 2.87 3.11 -4.01
N LEU A 192 1.70 3.19 -4.65
CA LEU A 192 1.05 2.06 -5.31
C LEU A 192 1.60 1.78 -6.72
N ARG A 193 2.64 2.49 -7.16
CA ARG A 193 3.24 2.30 -8.49
C ARG A 193 2.22 2.38 -9.64
N THR A 194 1.17 3.19 -9.46
CA THR A 194 0.13 3.44 -10.46
C THR A 194 0.45 4.67 -11.30
N ASN A 195 -0.14 4.79 -12.50
CA ASN A 195 0.00 6.00 -13.29
C ASN A 195 -0.52 7.23 -12.49
N PRO A 196 0.13 8.38 -12.64
CA PRO A 196 1.23 8.70 -13.56
C PRO A 196 2.64 8.26 -13.13
N PHE A 197 2.78 7.64 -11.96
CA PHE A 197 4.08 7.31 -11.35
C PHE A 197 4.45 5.82 -11.46
N SER A 198 3.87 5.08 -12.40
CA SER A 198 4.22 3.67 -12.69
C SER A 198 5.60 3.51 -13.37
N ILE A 199 6.59 4.27 -12.90
CA ILE A 199 7.93 4.38 -13.49
C ILE A 199 8.75 3.10 -13.31
N PRO A 200 8.71 2.43 -12.13
CA PRO A 200 9.45 1.18 -11.90
C PRO A 200 8.90 0.00 -12.70
N ASN A 201 7.59 0.00 -12.99
CA ASN A 201 6.90 -1.08 -13.71
C ASN A 201 6.62 -0.70 -15.17
N ALA A 202 7.54 0.02 -15.82
CA ALA A 202 7.38 0.53 -17.17
C ALA A 202 7.44 -0.60 -18.22
N GLU A 203 6.32 -1.32 -18.45
CA GLU A 203 6.26 -2.47 -19.37
C GLU A 203 6.83 -2.18 -20.76
N GLN A 204 6.61 -0.97 -21.30
CA GLN A 204 7.10 -0.59 -22.62
C GLN A 204 8.61 -0.32 -22.67
N GLU A 205 9.26 -0.07 -21.51
CA GLU A 205 10.69 0.25 -21.43
C GLU A 205 11.51 -0.91 -20.85
N ILE A 206 11.00 -1.56 -19.82
CA ILE A 206 11.72 -2.55 -19.00
C ILE A 206 10.92 -3.83 -18.71
N VAL A 207 9.96 -4.16 -19.57
CA VAL A 207 9.17 -5.43 -19.61
C VAL A 207 8.29 -5.72 -18.39
N GLY A 208 8.49 -5.19 -17.28
CA GLY A 208 7.78 -5.45 -16.00
C GLY A 208 8.70 -5.25 -14.80
N GLY A 209 9.91 -4.81 -15.08
CA GLY A 209 10.86 -4.37 -14.07
C GLY A 209 11.34 -5.50 -13.17
N ALA A 210 11.36 -5.23 -11.85
CA ALA A 210 11.88 -6.14 -10.84
C ALA A 210 11.11 -7.48 -10.78
N MET A 211 9.82 -7.49 -11.15
CA MET A 211 8.98 -8.69 -11.09
C MET A 211 9.15 -9.63 -12.29
N THR A 212 9.87 -9.23 -13.32
CA THR A 212 10.06 -10.03 -14.57
C THR A 212 10.70 -11.39 -14.30
N GLU A 213 11.64 -11.46 -13.36
CA GLU A 213 12.36 -12.68 -13.02
C GLU A 213 11.64 -13.54 -11.97
N PHE A 214 10.61 -12.98 -11.33
CA PHE A 214 9.82 -13.72 -10.34
C PHE A 214 8.68 -14.46 -11.00
N ASN A 215 8.47 -15.70 -10.57
CA ASN A 215 7.42 -16.57 -11.09
C ASN A 215 6.87 -17.48 -9.99
N GLY A 216 5.74 -18.14 -10.27
CA GLY A 216 5.14 -19.08 -9.32
C GLY A 216 4.79 -18.43 -7.97
N THR A 217 5.08 -19.14 -6.87
CA THR A 217 4.76 -18.73 -5.50
C THR A 217 5.37 -17.38 -5.09
N PRO A 218 6.66 -17.06 -5.35
CA PRO A 218 7.22 -15.74 -5.01
C PRO A 218 6.51 -14.58 -5.67
N LEU A 219 6.12 -14.73 -6.95
CA LEU A 219 5.34 -13.69 -7.64
C LEU A 219 3.95 -13.54 -7.02
N ALA A 220 3.28 -14.66 -6.70
CA ALA A 220 1.98 -14.62 -6.02
C ALA A 220 2.04 -13.85 -4.70
N LEU A 221 3.10 -14.06 -3.91
CA LEU A 221 3.30 -13.36 -2.64
C LEU A 221 3.58 -11.86 -2.82
N PHE A 222 4.34 -11.44 -3.83
CA PHE A 222 4.53 -10.03 -4.15
C PHE A 222 3.21 -9.36 -4.59
N GLU A 223 2.40 -10.03 -5.42
CA GLU A 223 1.07 -9.55 -5.82
C GLU A 223 0.14 -9.42 -4.60
N LEU A 224 0.17 -10.40 -3.69
CA LEU A 224 -0.58 -10.34 -2.44
C LEU A 224 -0.10 -9.19 -1.55
N ALA A 225 1.21 -9.03 -1.38
CA ALA A 225 1.80 -7.93 -0.60
C ALA A 225 1.38 -6.56 -1.15
N HIS A 226 1.38 -6.39 -2.48
CA HIS A 226 0.89 -5.17 -3.13
C HIS A 226 -0.61 -4.92 -2.88
N GLY A 227 -1.43 -5.96 -2.94
CA GLY A 227 -2.85 -5.85 -2.59
C GLY A 227 -3.07 -5.48 -1.11
N LEU A 228 -2.30 -6.09 -0.18
CA LEU A 228 -2.33 -5.74 1.24
C LEU A 228 -1.83 -4.30 1.49
N GLU A 229 -0.83 -3.84 0.75
CA GLU A 229 -0.35 -2.45 0.79
C GLU A 229 -1.47 -1.47 0.41
N LEU A 230 -2.25 -1.77 -0.63
CA LEU A 230 -3.43 -0.98 -0.99
C LEU A 230 -4.45 -0.93 0.15
N VAL A 231 -4.77 -2.08 0.78
CA VAL A 231 -5.70 -2.14 1.94
C VAL A 231 -5.16 -1.34 3.11
N ALA A 232 -3.86 -1.45 3.42
CA ALA A 232 -3.22 -0.72 4.51
C ALA A 232 -3.23 0.80 4.28
N LEU A 233 -2.97 1.25 3.05
CA LEU A 233 -3.01 2.68 2.69
C LEU A 233 -4.41 3.27 2.81
N VAL A 234 -5.43 2.61 2.25
CA VAL A 234 -6.81 3.11 2.39
C VAL A 234 -7.32 2.96 3.82
N GLY A 235 -6.85 1.94 4.56
CA GLY A 235 -7.11 1.76 5.99
C GLY A 235 -6.52 2.89 6.82
N LEU A 236 -5.26 3.23 6.59
CA LEU A 236 -4.58 4.34 7.26
C LEU A 236 -5.27 5.68 6.94
N PHE A 237 -5.68 5.90 5.69
CA PHE A 237 -6.45 7.09 5.33
C PHE A 237 -7.75 7.18 6.14
N ASN A 238 -8.50 6.09 6.26
CA ASN A 238 -9.71 6.07 7.07
C ASN A 238 -9.42 6.40 8.54
N VAL A 239 -8.38 5.80 9.13
CA VAL A 239 -8.01 6.04 10.53
C VAL A 239 -7.62 7.51 10.79
N LEU A 240 -6.88 8.12 9.87
CA LEU A 240 -6.37 9.48 10.05
C LEU A 240 -7.39 10.57 9.69
N PHE A 241 -8.26 10.33 8.71
CA PHE A 241 -9.07 11.39 8.11
C PHE A 241 -10.59 11.18 8.23
N ILE A 242 -11.05 10.05 8.74
CA ILE A 242 -12.48 9.83 8.96
C ILE A 242 -12.76 9.79 10.46
N PRO A 243 -13.72 10.58 10.96
CA PRO A 243 -14.02 10.62 12.38
C PRO A 243 -14.53 9.26 12.87
N VAL A 244 -14.18 8.93 14.12
CA VAL A 244 -14.61 7.68 14.76
C VAL A 244 -16.12 7.66 14.94
N ILE A 245 -16.75 6.61 14.46
CA ILE A 245 -18.19 6.39 14.52
C ILE A 245 -18.49 5.36 15.62
N ALA A 246 -19.34 5.73 16.60
CA ALA A 246 -19.64 4.87 17.73
C ALA A 246 -20.38 3.57 17.36
N ASN A 247 -21.22 3.61 16.31
CA ASN A 247 -21.90 2.42 15.83
C ASN A 247 -20.98 1.57 14.97
N HIS A 248 -20.65 0.37 15.44
CA HIS A 248 -19.72 -0.55 14.79
C HIS A 248 -20.09 -0.90 13.32
N TRP A 249 -21.37 -1.21 13.07
CA TRP A 249 -21.83 -1.56 11.72
C TRP A 249 -21.79 -0.36 10.77
N LEU A 250 -22.14 0.82 11.27
CA LEU A 250 -22.04 2.05 10.49
C LEU A 250 -20.58 2.40 10.21
N ALA A 251 -19.71 2.26 11.19
CA ALA A 251 -18.27 2.47 11.03
C ALA A 251 -17.67 1.54 9.95
N LEU A 252 -18.04 0.25 9.97
CA LEU A 252 -17.60 -0.72 8.96
C LEU A 252 -18.11 -0.35 7.57
N LEU A 253 -19.38 0.05 7.45
CA LEU A 253 -19.97 0.48 6.19
C LEU A 253 -19.27 1.72 5.63
N VAL A 254 -19.03 2.74 6.47
CA VAL A 254 -18.31 3.96 6.09
C VAL A 254 -16.89 3.63 5.68
N TYR A 255 -16.18 2.77 6.42
CA TYR A 255 -14.85 2.29 6.06
C TYR A 255 -14.82 1.68 4.66
N LEU A 256 -15.74 0.77 4.35
CA LEU A 256 -15.81 0.12 3.04
C LEU A 256 -16.16 1.09 1.92
N LEU A 257 -17.10 2.01 2.16
CA LEU A 257 -17.49 3.03 1.17
C LEU A 257 -16.35 4.01 0.87
N VAL A 258 -15.73 4.58 1.90
CA VAL A 258 -14.61 5.51 1.73
C VAL A 258 -13.44 4.82 1.04
N SER A 259 -13.10 3.60 1.45
CA SER A 259 -12.05 2.80 0.81
C SER A 259 -12.35 2.54 -0.67
N ALA A 260 -13.59 2.18 -1.01
CA ALA A 260 -14.01 1.98 -2.40
C ALA A 260 -13.92 3.28 -3.22
N VAL A 261 -14.35 4.41 -2.67
CA VAL A 261 -14.25 5.72 -3.32
C VAL A 261 -12.79 6.10 -3.58
N LEU A 262 -11.89 5.88 -2.60
CA LEU A 262 -10.46 6.13 -2.78
C LEU A 262 -9.85 5.26 -3.87
N VAL A 263 -10.16 3.97 -3.90
CA VAL A 263 -9.69 3.05 -4.94
C VAL A 263 -10.20 3.47 -6.33
N ILE A 264 -11.45 3.90 -6.43
CA ILE A 264 -12.02 4.45 -7.67
C ILE A 264 -11.28 5.73 -8.07
N LEU A 265 -11.05 6.65 -7.14
CA LEU A 265 -10.32 7.90 -7.40
C LEU A 265 -8.92 7.63 -7.94
N ILE A 266 -8.17 6.73 -7.28
CA ILE A 266 -6.83 6.31 -7.74
C ILE A 266 -6.93 5.71 -9.15
N SER A 267 -7.94 4.88 -9.42
CA SER A 267 -8.15 4.25 -10.73
C SER A 267 -8.48 5.27 -11.82
N VAL A 268 -9.28 6.30 -11.49
CA VAL A 268 -9.59 7.42 -12.40
C VAL A 268 -8.31 8.19 -12.75
N VAL A 269 -7.52 8.57 -11.75
CA VAL A 269 -6.25 9.26 -11.94
C VAL A 269 -5.31 8.41 -12.79
N ALA A 270 -5.17 7.12 -12.46
CA ALA A 270 -4.30 6.20 -13.20
C ALA A 270 -4.72 6.00 -14.67
N THR A 271 -6.02 6.08 -14.96
CA THR A 271 -6.55 5.90 -16.32
C THR A 271 -6.52 7.19 -17.14
N ALA A 272 -6.73 8.35 -16.47
CA ALA A 272 -6.78 9.66 -17.11
C ALA A 272 -5.40 10.26 -17.40
N THR A 273 -4.34 9.76 -16.73
CA THR A 273 -3.00 10.35 -16.81
C THR A 273 -2.03 9.45 -17.57
N ALA A 274 -1.15 10.09 -18.34
CA ALA A 274 0.00 9.42 -18.94
C ALA A 274 1.15 9.30 -17.93
N ARG A 275 2.06 8.36 -18.17
CA ARG A 275 3.26 8.16 -17.33
C ARG A 275 4.17 9.37 -17.39
N VAL A 276 4.69 9.76 -16.24
CA VAL A 276 5.66 10.85 -16.07
C VAL A 276 7.08 10.31 -16.02
N GLN A 277 8.05 11.06 -16.51
CA GLN A 277 9.47 10.73 -16.39
C GLN A 277 9.94 10.89 -14.94
N LEU A 278 10.93 10.09 -14.52
CA LEU A 278 11.45 10.07 -13.15
C LEU A 278 11.90 11.47 -12.67
N SER A 279 12.61 12.22 -13.49
CA SER A 279 13.06 13.57 -13.15
C SER A 279 11.93 14.58 -12.93
N ARG A 280 10.82 14.42 -13.66
CA ARG A 280 9.61 15.25 -13.48
C ARG A 280 8.84 14.81 -12.23
N ALA A 281 8.77 13.51 -11.95
CA ALA A 281 8.15 12.96 -10.74
C ALA A 281 8.85 13.48 -9.49
N LEU A 282 10.19 13.46 -9.44
CA LEU A 282 10.95 14.04 -8.34
C LEU A 282 10.69 15.54 -8.16
N ARG A 283 10.73 16.31 -9.24
CA ARG A 283 10.40 17.75 -9.18
C ARG A 283 8.97 18.01 -8.69
N PHE A 284 8.03 17.15 -9.06
CA PHE A 284 6.66 17.22 -8.56
C PHE A 284 6.58 16.97 -7.05
N TYR A 285 7.19 15.91 -6.55
CA TYR A 285 7.16 15.57 -5.12
C TYR A 285 7.97 16.54 -4.25
N TRP A 286 9.13 17.00 -4.72
CA TRP A 286 9.95 17.97 -4.00
C TRP A 286 9.43 19.40 -4.12
N GLY A 287 8.64 19.71 -5.13
CA GLY A 287 7.96 21.01 -5.30
C GLY A 287 6.58 20.99 -4.64
N TRP A 288 5.60 20.42 -5.31
CA TRP A 288 4.21 20.40 -4.84
C TRP A 288 3.98 19.54 -3.61
N GLY A 289 4.66 18.40 -3.53
CA GLY A 289 4.61 17.54 -2.34
C GLY A 289 5.18 18.25 -1.11
N ALA A 290 6.31 18.94 -1.24
CA ALA A 290 6.89 19.72 -0.17
C ALA A 290 6.01 20.93 0.21
N ALA A 291 5.41 21.60 -0.77
CA ALA A 291 4.46 22.70 -0.50
C ALA A 291 3.23 22.20 0.29
N ALA A 292 2.65 21.07 -0.10
CA ALA A 292 1.55 20.45 0.64
C ALA A 292 1.97 20.02 2.05
N ALA A 293 3.19 19.54 2.20
CA ALA A 293 3.77 19.19 3.50
C ALA A 293 3.90 20.43 4.41
N VAL A 294 4.44 21.53 3.88
CA VAL A 294 4.59 22.81 4.65
C VAL A 294 3.24 23.38 5.05
N LEU A 295 2.20 23.27 4.21
CA LEU A 295 0.86 23.71 4.55
C LEU A 295 0.19 22.87 5.66
N ALA A 296 0.68 21.67 5.89
CA ALA A 296 0.18 20.77 6.95
C ALA A 296 0.82 21.07 8.32
N PHE A 297 1.88 21.87 8.42
CA PHE A 297 2.53 22.35 9.65
C PHE A 297 2.17 23.80 9.95
#